data_93c5b2b17b5aae56bc8ddcd6c816a4a2
#
_entry.id   93c5b2b17b5aae56bc8ddcd6c816a4a2
#
_cell.length_a   1.000
_cell.length_b   1.000
_cell.length_c   1.000
_cell.angle_alpha   90.00
_cell.angle_beta   90.00
_cell.angle_gamma   90.00
#
_symmetry.space_group_name_H-M   'P 1'
#
loop_
_entity.id
_entity.type
_entity.pdbx_description
1 polymer ?
#
loop_
_entity_poly.entity_id
_entity_poly.type
_entity_poly.pdbx_seq_one_letter_code
_entity_poly.pdbx_strand_id
1 'polypeptide(L)'
;MELLLLADFYIGDHQFGINILKVQEINKNPPITKVPQSQEFIVGVMNLRGRIVTVIDLAAKLRLEFTAPGRDNRTIIINSQDEYIGLRVDRIGDVVPVKTANVEPPPVNIDGVLGSFAEGVLKTDTGLIGILDVEAVLA
;
A
#
# COMPACT_ATOMS: atom_id res chain seq x y z
N MET A 1 -2.34 -3.13 26.68
CA MET A 1 -1.46 -3.50 25.57
C MET A 1 -2.17 -3.21 24.28
N GLU A 2 -1.57 -2.39 23.46
CA GLU A 2 -2.19 -2.02 22.20
C GLU A 2 -1.84 -3.01 21.11
N LEU A 3 -2.84 -3.36 20.32
CA LEU A 3 -2.65 -4.17 19.12
C LEU A 3 -2.95 -3.33 17.90
N LEU A 4 -2.13 -3.51 16.89
CA LEU A 4 -2.31 -2.93 15.57
C LEU A 4 -2.65 -4.07 14.62
N LEU A 5 -3.73 -3.94 13.86
CA LEU A 5 -4.06 -4.92 12.84
C LEU A 5 -3.59 -4.37 11.49
N LEU A 6 -2.72 -5.12 10.83
CA LEU A 6 -2.17 -4.75 9.54
C LEU A 6 -2.83 -5.56 8.43
N ALA A 7 -3.28 -4.87 7.39
CA ALA A 7 -3.63 -5.52 6.14
C ALA A 7 -2.32 -5.72 5.38
N ASP A 8 -1.92 -6.95 5.23
CA ASP A 8 -0.63 -7.34 4.68
C ASP A 8 -0.72 -7.51 3.17
N PHE A 9 0.30 -7.09 2.44
CA PHE A 9 0.32 -7.23 0.99
C PHE A 9 1.77 -7.27 0.49
N TYR A 10 1.92 -7.61 -0.79
CA TYR A 10 3.24 -7.80 -1.39
C TYR A 10 3.39 -7.01 -2.67
N ILE A 11 4.59 -6.48 -2.87
CA ILE A 11 5.03 -5.91 -4.14
C ILE A 11 6.34 -6.64 -4.46
N GLY A 12 6.29 -7.51 -5.49
CA GLY A 12 7.41 -8.42 -5.73
C GLY A 12 7.66 -9.28 -4.50
N ASP A 13 8.89 -9.28 -4.03
CA ASP A 13 9.29 -10.02 -2.83
C ASP A 13 9.21 -9.18 -1.55
N HIS A 14 8.80 -7.91 -1.67
CA HIS A 14 8.70 -7.01 -0.52
C HIS A 14 7.35 -7.16 0.15
N GLN A 15 7.36 -7.27 1.46
CA GLN A 15 6.15 -7.40 2.26
C GLN A 15 5.89 -6.09 3.00
N PHE A 16 4.65 -5.61 2.89
CA PHE A 16 4.21 -4.37 3.52
C PHE A 16 2.93 -4.60 4.30
N GLY A 17 2.62 -3.65 5.15
CA GLY A 17 1.35 -3.65 5.86
C GLY A 17 0.82 -2.24 6.00
N ILE A 18 -0.50 -2.13 6.04
CA ILE A 18 -1.22 -0.88 6.27
C ILE A 18 -2.18 -1.11 7.42
N ASN A 19 -2.30 -0.12 8.31
CA ASN A 19 -3.29 -0.18 9.38
C ASN A 19 -4.67 -0.44 8.78
N ILE A 20 -5.32 -1.52 9.22
CA ILE A 20 -6.60 -1.96 8.63
C ILE A 20 -7.68 -0.89 8.77
N LEU A 21 -7.57 0.00 9.75
CA LEU A 21 -8.53 1.09 9.92
C LEU A 21 -8.51 2.09 8.76
N LYS A 22 -7.44 2.10 7.97
CA LYS A 22 -7.33 2.94 6.78
C LYS A 22 -7.92 2.27 5.54
N VAL A 23 -8.16 0.97 5.59
CA VAL A 23 -8.65 0.22 4.43
C VAL A 23 -10.16 0.28 4.36
N GLN A 24 -10.68 0.80 3.25
CA GLN A 24 -12.12 0.84 3.01
C GLN A 24 -12.61 -0.48 2.43
N GLU A 25 -11.91 -0.97 1.43
CA GLU A 25 -12.21 -2.27 0.80
C GLU A 25 -11.04 -2.68 -0.08
N ILE A 26 -11.07 -3.92 -0.54
CA ILE A 26 -10.06 -4.46 -1.45
C ILE A 26 -10.79 -4.98 -2.68
N ASN A 27 -10.45 -4.43 -3.85
CA ASN A 27 -11.10 -4.77 -5.10
C ASN A 27 -10.18 -5.64 -5.96
N LYS A 28 -10.82 -6.55 -6.69
CA LYS A 28 -10.12 -7.47 -7.58
C LYS A 28 -10.19 -6.92 -9.01
N ASN A 29 -9.06 -6.42 -9.50
CA ASN A 29 -8.90 -5.98 -10.89
C ASN A 29 -10.06 -5.12 -11.41
N PRO A 30 -10.36 -3.97 -10.77
CA PRO A 30 -11.44 -3.12 -11.23
C PRO A 30 -11.12 -2.51 -12.59
N PRO A 31 -12.14 -2.19 -13.41
CA PRO A 31 -11.90 -1.44 -14.64
C PRO A 31 -11.33 -0.06 -14.31
N ILE A 32 -10.26 0.32 -15.00
CA ILE A 32 -9.56 1.57 -14.75
C ILE A 32 -9.46 2.35 -16.06
N THR A 33 -9.84 3.63 -16.01
CA THR A 33 -9.71 4.55 -17.13
C THR A 33 -8.43 5.35 -16.96
N LYS A 34 -7.56 5.31 -17.97
CA LYS A 34 -6.31 6.05 -17.93
C LYS A 34 -6.56 7.53 -18.00
N VAL A 35 -5.77 8.32 -17.26
CA VAL A 35 -5.81 9.77 -17.28
C VAL A 35 -4.63 10.26 -18.11
N PRO A 36 -4.87 11.00 -19.22
CA PRO A 36 -3.78 11.51 -20.05
C PRO A 36 -2.87 12.47 -19.27
N GLN A 37 -1.58 12.44 -19.56
CA GLN A 37 -0.59 13.37 -19.00
C GLN A 37 -0.49 13.34 -17.48
N SER A 38 -0.83 12.22 -16.88
CA SER A 38 -0.70 12.03 -15.43
C SER A 38 0.72 11.59 -15.08
N GLN A 39 1.03 11.62 -13.78
CA GLN A 39 2.31 11.15 -13.28
C GLN A 39 2.45 9.64 -13.48
N GLU A 40 3.71 9.15 -13.52
CA GLU A 40 3.99 7.74 -13.81
C GLU A 40 3.31 6.76 -12.87
N PHE A 41 3.19 7.13 -11.60
CA PHE A 41 2.60 6.23 -10.61
C PHE A 41 1.06 6.19 -10.68
N ILE A 42 0.43 7.07 -11.45
CA ILE A 42 -1.03 7.06 -11.57
C ILE A 42 -1.43 6.06 -12.64
N VAL A 43 -2.18 5.02 -12.24
CA VAL A 43 -2.72 4.04 -13.16
C VAL A 43 -3.90 4.63 -13.92
N GLY A 44 -4.75 5.37 -13.22
CA GLY A 44 -5.94 5.98 -13.79
C GLY A 44 -6.98 6.21 -12.72
N VAL A 45 -8.25 6.21 -13.14
CA VAL A 45 -9.37 6.38 -12.22
C VAL A 45 -10.35 5.24 -12.37
N MET A 46 -11.05 4.94 -11.31
CA MET A 46 -12.11 3.94 -11.31
C MET A 46 -13.37 4.54 -10.70
N ASN A 47 -14.51 3.94 -11.03
CA ASN A 47 -15.78 4.32 -10.40
C ASN A 47 -16.08 3.33 -9.28
N LEU A 48 -16.24 3.85 -8.07
CA LEU A 48 -16.60 3.05 -6.91
C LEU A 48 -17.95 3.54 -6.41
N ARG A 49 -19.02 2.86 -6.84
CA ARG A 49 -20.38 3.17 -6.44
C ARG A 49 -20.72 4.67 -6.60
N GLY A 50 -20.37 5.22 -7.76
CA GLY A 50 -20.62 6.62 -8.06
C GLY A 50 -19.53 7.60 -7.65
N ARG A 51 -18.48 7.13 -6.96
CA ARG A 51 -17.33 7.96 -6.59
C ARG A 51 -16.19 7.69 -7.55
N ILE A 52 -15.50 8.75 -7.95
CA ILE A 52 -14.29 8.62 -8.75
C ILE A 52 -13.11 8.44 -7.80
N VAL A 53 -12.38 7.35 -7.98
CA VAL A 53 -11.24 7.00 -7.15
C VAL A 53 -9.99 6.97 -8.02
N THR A 54 -8.98 7.75 -7.65
CA THR A 54 -7.68 7.69 -8.32
C THR A 54 -6.94 6.44 -7.87
N VAL A 55 -6.41 5.68 -8.82
CA VAL A 55 -5.66 4.47 -8.54
C VAL A 55 -4.19 4.74 -8.84
N ILE A 56 -3.33 4.48 -7.86
CA ILE A 56 -1.89 4.61 -8.05
C ILE A 56 -1.25 3.22 -8.02
N ASP A 57 -0.16 3.08 -8.77
CA ASP A 57 0.68 1.89 -8.72
C ASP A 57 1.66 2.07 -7.58
N LEU A 58 1.47 1.30 -6.53
CA LEU A 58 2.28 1.48 -5.33
C LEU A 58 3.75 1.15 -5.60
N ALA A 59 4.04 0.16 -6.45
CA ALA A 59 5.42 -0.14 -6.82
C ALA A 59 6.10 1.08 -7.43
N ALA A 60 5.43 1.76 -8.35
CA ALA A 60 5.98 2.96 -8.98
C ALA A 60 6.15 4.09 -7.97
N LYS A 61 5.18 4.27 -7.09
CA LYS A 61 5.24 5.35 -6.08
C LYS A 61 6.41 5.12 -5.12
N LEU A 62 6.67 3.88 -4.74
CA LEU A 62 7.77 3.53 -3.85
C LEU A 62 9.10 3.34 -4.59
N ARG A 63 9.10 3.50 -5.90
CA ARG A 63 10.27 3.29 -6.77
C ARG A 63 10.86 1.90 -6.66
N LEU A 64 9.96 0.93 -6.55
CA LEU A 64 10.34 -0.47 -6.57
C LEU A 64 10.31 -0.98 -8.00
N GLU A 65 10.94 -2.14 -8.20
CA GLU A 65 10.99 -2.75 -9.53
C GLU A 65 9.58 -3.03 -10.06
N PHE A 66 9.38 -2.71 -11.35
CA PHE A 66 8.08 -2.92 -11.99
C PHE A 66 7.79 -4.41 -12.13
N THR A 67 6.58 -4.79 -11.74
CA THR A 67 6.06 -6.14 -11.96
C THR A 67 4.85 -6.02 -12.88
N ALA A 68 4.84 -6.80 -13.95
CA ALA A 68 3.71 -6.76 -14.89
C ALA A 68 2.41 -7.13 -14.17
N PRO A 69 1.28 -6.45 -14.47
CA PRO A 69 0.01 -6.79 -13.86
C PRO A 69 -0.36 -8.25 -14.13
N GLY A 70 -0.85 -8.93 -13.10
CA GLY A 70 -1.25 -10.32 -13.16
C GLY A 70 -2.59 -10.54 -12.48
N ARG A 71 -3.05 -11.81 -12.48
CA ARG A 71 -4.37 -12.11 -11.92
C ARG A 71 -4.45 -11.94 -10.40
N ASP A 72 -3.32 -11.93 -9.71
CA ASP A 72 -3.30 -11.77 -8.26
C ASP A 72 -3.30 -10.32 -7.81
N ASN A 73 -3.18 -9.39 -8.76
CA ASN A 73 -3.20 -7.96 -8.45
C ASN A 73 -4.50 -7.58 -7.77
N ARG A 74 -4.38 -6.66 -6.83
CA ARG A 74 -5.53 -6.11 -6.09
C ARG A 74 -5.37 -4.62 -5.95
N THR A 75 -6.49 -3.93 -5.80
CA THR A 75 -6.51 -2.50 -5.50
C THR A 75 -7.07 -2.33 -4.10
N ILE A 76 -6.23 -1.82 -3.21
CA ILE A 76 -6.62 -1.53 -1.83
C ILE A 76 -7.18 -0.12 -1.82
N ILE A 77 -8.46 0.03 -1.53
CA ILE A 77 -9.09 1.34 -1.43
C ILE A 77 -8.88 1.84 -0.01
N ILE A 78 -8.17 2.95 0.11
CA ILE A 78 -7.92 3.57 1.40
C ILE A 78 -8.69 4.87 1.53
N ASN A 79 -9.02 5.22 2.76
CA ASN A 79 -9.69 6.46 3.09
C ASN A 79 -8.68 7.38 3.78
N SER A 80 -8.45 8.54 3.19
CA SER A 80 -7.57 9.55 3.76
C SER A 80 -8.25 10.90 3.61
N GLN A 81 -8.51 11.57 4.74
CA GLN A 81 -9.09 12.92 4.77
C GLN A 81 -10.37 13.01 3.91
N ASP A 82 -11.24 12.02 4.06
CA ASP A 82 -12.52 11.91 3.34
C ASP A 82 -12.36 11.67 1.84
N GLU A 83 -11.16 11.36 1.38
CA GLU A 83 -10.93 10.98 -0.01
C GLU A 83 -10.58 9.49 -0.10
N TYR A 84 -11.04 8.85 -1.17
CA TYR A 84 -10.71 7.46 -1.44
C TYR A 84 -9.65 7.40 -2.52
N ILE A 85 -8.58 6.64 -2.22
CA ILE A 85 -7.48 6.42 -3.16
C ILE A 85 -7.28 4.92 -3.27
N GLY A 86 -7.05 4.43 -4.48
CA GLY A 86 -6.74 3.02 -4.70
C GLY A 86 -5.24 2.80 -4.81
N LEU A 87 -4.74 1.81 -4.08
CA LEU A 87 -3.35 1.40 -4.15
C LEU A 87 -3.29 0.04 -4.85
N ARG A 88 -2.71 0.00 -6.05
CA ARG A 88 -2.55 -1.27 -6.75
C ARG A 88 -1.31 -1.97 -6.25
N VAL A 89 -1.49 -3.22 -5.83
CA VAL A 89 -0.42 -4.06 -5.29
C VAL A 89 -0.40 -5.41 -6.03
N ASP A 90 0.69 -6.15 -5.88
CA ASP A 90 0.85 -7.41 -6.61
C ASP A 90 -0.04 -8.51 -6.07
N ARG A 91 -0.15 -8.64 -4.75
CA ARG A 91 -1.04 -9.62 -4.12
C ARG A 91 -1.29 -9.24 -2.66
N ILE A 92 -2.37 -9.77 -2.14
CA ILE A 92 -2.80 -9.56 -0.76
C ILE A 92 -2.34 -10.74 0.09
N GLY A 93 -1.93 -10.45 1.31
CA GLY A 93 -1.69 -11.47 2.33
C GLY A 93 -2.85 -11.55 3.32
N ASP A 94 -2.52 -11.62 4.59
CA ASP A 94 -3.49 -11.79 5.68
C ASP A 94 -3.62 -10.52 6.51
N VAL A 95 -4.57 -10.52 7.44
CA VAL A 95 -4.60 -9.53 8.49
C VAL A 95 -3.70 -10.02 9.62
N VAL A 96 -2.68 -9.24 9.94
CA VAL A 96 -1.65 -9.62 10.90
C VAL A 96 -1.79 -8.76 12.16
N PRO A 97 -2.07 -9.38 13.31
CA PRO A 97 -2.07 -8.65 14.58
C PRO A 97 -0.64 -8.41 15.04
N VAL A 98 -0.35 -7.18 15.41
CA VAL A 98 0.99 -6.75 15.81
C VAL A 98 0.90 -5.96 17.09
N LYS A 99 1.75 -6.27 18.06
CA LYS A 99 1.88 -5.45 19.26
C LYS A 99 2.65 -4.18 18.88
N THR A 100 2.10 -3.02 19.21
CA THR A 100 2.76 -1.76 18.86
C THR A 100 4.17 -1.67 19.45
N ALA A 101 4.39 -2.32 20.60
CA ALA A 101 5.71 -2.36 21.22
C ALA A 101 6.76 -3.08 20.37
N ASN A 102 6.34 -3.94 19.44
CA ASN A 102 7.26 -4.69 18.57
C ASN A 102 7.58 -3.95 17.28
N VAL A 103 6.96 -2.81 17.02
CA VAL A 103 7.24 -2.00 15.84
C VAL A 103 8.49 -1.19 16.10
N GLU A 104 9.45 -1.29 15.19
CA GLU A 104 10.72 -0.58 15.28
C GLU A 104 10.76 0.56 14.27
N PRO A 105 11.54 1.62 14.52
CA PRO A 105 11.71 2.66 13.52
C PRO A 105 12.38 2.09 12.27
N PRO A 106 12.15 2.70 11.09
CA PRO A 106 12.81 2.23 9.87
C PRO A 106 14.32 2.29 10.02
N PRO A 107 15.06 1.28 9.52
CA PRO A 107 16.52 1.32 9.56
C PRO A 107 17.05 2.53 8.79
N VAL A 108 18.11 3.14 9.30
CA VAL A 108 18.69 4.35 8.69
C VAL A 108 19.32 4.08 7.33
N ASN A 109 19.61 2.83 7.02
CA ASN A 109 20.23 2.44 5.75
C ASN A 109 19.21 1.98 4.70
N ILE A 110 17.91 2.12 4.97
CA ILE A 110 16.91 1.91 3.94
C ILE A 110 17.00 3.08 2.95
N ASP A 111 17.04 2.76 1.65
CA ASP A 111 17.12 3.77 0.60
C ASP A 111 15.98 4.78 0.74
N GLY A 112 16.36 6.05 0.58
CA GLY A 112 15.60 7.21 0.97
C GLY A 112 14.10 7.21 0.69
N VAL A 113 13.68 6.73 -0.50
CA VAL A 113 12.26 6.77 -0.87
C VAL A 113 11.44 5.85 0.03
N LEU A 114 11.91 4.60 0.19
CA LEU A 114 11.20 3.61 1.00
C LEU A 114 11.17 4.03 2.47
N GLY A 115 12.28 4.55 2.97
CA GLY A 115 12.36 5.05 4.34
C GLY A 115 11.42 6.23 4.59
N SER A 116 11.15 7.05 3.56
CA SER A 116 10.25 8.19 3.68
C SER A 116 8.79 7.78 3.81
N PHE A 117 8.43 6.58 3.33
CA PHE A 117 7.05 6.13 3.32
C PHE A 117 6.72 5.11 4.40
N ALA A 118 7.70 4.65 5.14
CA ALA A 118 7.48 3.67 6.21
C ALA A 118 7.43 4.38 7.56
N GLU A 119 6.38 4.11 8.34
CA GLU A 119 6.31 4.63 9.71
C GLU A 119 7.01 3.69 10.70
N GLY A 120 7.30 2.46 10.28
CA GLY A 120 8.01 1.50 11.10
C GLY A 120 8.22 0.21 10.37
N VAL A 121 8.91 -0.70 11.02
CA VAL A 121 9.12 -2.05 10.49
C VAL A 121 8.84 -3.07 11.58
N LEU A 122 8.40 -4.25 11.15
CA LEU A 122 8.20 -5.40 12.01
C LEU A 122 9.11 -6.51 11.52
N LYS A 123 9.95 -7.04 12.41
CA LYS A 123 10.79 -8.18 12.08
C LYS A 123 9.99 -9.47 12.18
N THR A 124 10.12 -10.32 11.18
CA THR A 124 9.49 -11.64 11.16
C THR A 124 10.56 -12.70 10.97
N ASP A 125 10.18 -13.96 11.08
CA ASP A 125 11.12 -15.08 10.88
C ASP A 125 11.71 -15.10 9.47
N THR A 126 10.98 -14.56 8.50
CA THR A 126 11.37 -14.60 7.09
C THR A 126 11.87 -13.26 6.56
N GLY A 127 11.84 -12.20 7.36
CA GLY A 127 12.30 -10.89 6.90
C GLY A 127 11.67 -9.74 7.63
N LEU A 128 11.34 -8.70 6.88
CA LEU A 128 10.76 -7.48 7.44
C LEU A 128 9.42 -7.17 6.77
N ILE A 129 8.48 -6.68 7.56
CA ILE A 129 7.25 -6.08 7.05
C ILE A 129 7.40 -4.57 7.22
N GLY A 130 7.35 -3.83 6.11
CA GLY A 130 7.37 -2.38 6.15
C GLY A 130 5.97 -1.85 6.41
N ILE A 131 5.79 -1.12 7.50
CA ILE A 131 4.49 -0.53 7.82
C ILE A 131 4.41 0.82 7.14
N LEU A 132 3.51 0.97 6.18
CA LEU A 132 3.41 2.18 5.38
C LEU A 132 2.63 3.26 6.12
N ASP A 133 3.17 4.48 6.03
CA ASP A 133 2.46 5.68 6.44
C ASP A 133 1.63 6.14 5.23
N VAL A 134 0.33 5.91 5.28
CA VAL A 134 -0.57 6.23 4.18
C VAL A 134 -0.50 7.70 3.81
N GLU A 135 -0.45 8.58 4.80
CA GLU A 135 -0.40 10.01 4.53
C GLU A 135 0.89 10.42 3.81
N ALA A 136 2.01 9.80 4.18
CA ALA A 136 3.28 10.06 3.52
C ALA A 136 3.27 9.54 2.08
N VAL A 137 2.65 8.40 1.84
CA VAL A 137 2.54 7.84 0.48
C VAL A 137 1.73 8.76 -0.42
N LEU A 138 0.70 9.40 0.11
CA LEU A 138 -0.21 10.25 -0.67
C LEU A 138 0.25 11.70 -0.77
N ALA A 139 1.25 12.08 0.00
CA ALA A 139 1.74 13.46 0.00
C ALA A 139 2.43 13.84 -1.32
#